data_5bf617a8ab77661ec261fc0d29862c17
#
_entry.id   5bf617a8ab77661ec261fc0d29862c17
#
_cell.length_a   1.000
_cell.length_b   1.000
_cell.length_c   1.000
_cell.angle_alpha   90.00
_cell.angle_beta   90.00
_cell.angle_gamma   90.00
#
_symmetry.space_group_name_H-M   'P 1'
#
loop_
_entity.id
_entity.type
_entity.pdbx_description
1 polymer ?
#
loop_
_entity_poly.entity_id
_entity_poly.type
_entity_poly.pdbx_seq_one_letter_code
_entity_poly.pdbx_strand_id
1 'polypeptide(L)'
;MRPKDIFPTSVGLIILCVAVALTAWPESAHETPAAEPDPRAVRVEAVSEGKATDQIRLAGHTRAARRAKLGFSLAARLAHRPVEVGDQVRQGQILAALDDREATIAARAAEAAVAELAIRAAQAERDLDRVQRLVDARAATTEELERTAATSAALRAALDAAGARLDDTRRLVDESVLRAPFAGTITAVNVEPGEWAAPGRSVVEVAGDGAVEVIVEAPETVCQRILDGQPVTVELPFLGVTTTGRVSDVAAAASGPGALFPVIVTVDTTEAVVAGLTANVVIGVSSGPELTVPMRAVINPGSSTPSVFRIANGVAHEVQVELGRVRGDRIAVVARLEVDDEVAVTGHTSLRSGDRVEVHR
;
A
#
# COMPACT_ATOMS: atom_id res chain seq x y z
N MET A 1 -1.67 -54.62 52.23
CA MET A 1 -1.57 -55.22 53.56
C MET A 1 -2.45 -54.42 54.49
N ARG A 2 -3.65 -54.93 54.80
CA ARG A 2 -4.51 -54.59 55.93
C ARG A 2 -3.87 -55.15 57.18
N PRO A 3 -4.20 -54.85 58.45
CA PRO A 3 -5.56 -54.61 58.96
C PRO A 3 -5.68 -53.58 60.14
N LYS A 4 -6.92 -53.25 60.45
CA LYS A 4 -7.80 -53.56 61.60
C LYS A 4 -7.83 -52.53 62.75
N ASP A 5 -9.03 -52.01 62.96
CA ASP A 5 -10.03 -52.21 64.00
C ASP A 5 -9.65 -51.58 65.38
N ILE A 6 -10.52 -50.83 66.07
CA ILE A 6 -11.58 -51.32 66.91
C ILE A 6 -12.26 -50.14 67.64
N PHE A 7 -13.60 -50.13 67.63
CA PHE A 7 -14.52 -49.51 68.58
C PHE A 7 -14.33 -50.08 69.97
N PRO A 8 -14.83 -49.55 71.09
CA PRO A 8 -16.26 -49.44 71.30
C PRO A 8 -16.75 -48.31 72.32
N THR A 9 -18.01 -47.99 72.21
CA THR A 9 -19.16 -48.01 73.18
C THR A 9 -19.01 -47.45 74.60
N SER A 10 -19.96 -46.63 75.02
CA SER A 10 -21.12 -46.88 75.87
C SER A 10 -21.69 -45.57 76.45
N VAL A 11 -22.96 -45.23 76.26
CA VAL A 11 -24.18 -45.55 77.03
C VAL A 11 -24.26 -44.88 78.43
N GLY A 12 -25.30 -44.17 78.63
CA GLY A 12 -25.84 -43.82 79.95
C GLY A 12 -26.49 -42.41 79.93
N LEU A 13 -27.70 -42.22 79.63
CA LEU A 13 -29.01 -42.53 80.28
C LEU A 13 -29.33 -41.60 81.47
N ILE A 14 -30.50 -40.96 81.41
CA ILE A 14 -31.56 -40.75 82.39
C ILE A 14 -31.63 -39.36 83.10
N ILE A 15 -32.69 -38.65 82.76
CA ILE A 15 -34.01 -38.40 83.32
C ILE A 15 -34.18 -37.07 84.09
N LEU A 16 -35.16 -36.31 83.67
CA LEU A 16 -36.32 -35.69 84.32
C LEU A 16 -36.08 -34.51 85.31
N CYS A 17 -36.58 -33.37 84.97
CA CYS A 17 -37.65 -32.70 85.84
C CYS A 17 -38.34 -31.58 85.08
N VAL A 18 -39.67 -31.75 85.02
CA VAL A 18 -40.70 -30.80 84.63
C VAL A 18 -40.83 -29.75 85.75
N ALA A 19 -40.93 -28.48 85.43
CA ALA A 19 -41.80 -27.52 86.13
C ALA A 19 -41.96 -26.22 85.34
N VAL A 20 -43.04 -26.05 84.69
CA VAL A 20 -43.99 -24.94 84.68
C VAL A 20 -43.47 -23.58 85.23
N ALA A 21 -43.42 -22.59 84.38
CA ALA A 21 -43.88 -21.24 84.70
C ALA A 21 -44.28 -20.50 83.40
N LEU A 22 -45.52 -20.21 83.36
CA LEU A 22 -46.24 -19.31 82.46
C LEU A 22 -45.61 -17.91 82.43
N THR A 23 -45.87 -17.24 81.31
CA THR A 23 -45.99 -15.78 81.15
C THR A 23 -44.70 -15.02 80.85
N ALA A 24 -44.50 -14.70 79.61
CA ALA A 24 -44.46 -13.34 79.05
C ALA A 24 -44.14 -13.44 77.55
N TRP A 25 -45.12 -13.15 76.73
CA TRP A 25 -44.89 -12.82 75.32
C TRP A 25 -44.20 -11.49 75.29
N PRO A 26 -43.05 -11.36 74.71
CA PRO A 26 -42.55 -10.05 74.33
C PRO A 26 -43.21 -9.64 73.01
N GLU A 27 -43.77 -8.48 73.10
CA GLU A 27 -44.21 -7.59 72.05
C GLU A 27 -43.48 -7.73 70.77
N SER A 28 -44.21 -7.89 69.66
CA SER A 28 -43.75 -7.76 68.33
C SER A 28 -42.95 -6.46 68.22
N ALA A 29 -41.61 -6.58 68.10
CA ALA A 29 -40.79 -5.49 67.61
C ALA A 29 -41.30 -5.19 66.19
N HIS A 30 -41.99 -4.08 66.02
CA HIS A 30 -42.14 -3.45 64.72
C HIS A 30 -40.75 -3.23 64.16
N GLU A 31 -40.33 -4.04 63.20
CA GLU A 31 -39.27 -3.66 62.31
C GLU A 31 -39.72 -2.36 61.65
N THR A 32 -39.18 -1.27 62.11
CA THR A 32 -39.25 0.00 61.42
C THR A 32 -38.58 -0.26 60.05
N PRO A 33 -39.33 -0.06 58.93
CA PRO A 33 -38.69 -0.21 57.63
C PRO A 33 -37.48 0.71 57.64
N ALA A 34 -36.32 0.12 57.38
CA ALA A 34 -35.08 0.89 57.23
C ALA A 34 -35.36 2.03 56.23
N ALA A 35 -35.23 3.25 56.74
CA ALA A 35 -35.39 4.43 55.87
C ALA A 35 -34.54 4.20 54.63
N GLU A 36 -35.18 4.16 53.44
CA GLU A 36 -34.43 4.13 52.19
C GLU A 36 -33.43 5.29 52.22
N PRO A 37 -32.15 5.03 51.97
CA PRO A 37 -31.14 6.08 52.02
C PRO A 37 -31.53 7.18 51.03
N ASP A 38 -31.47 8.43 51.46
CA ASP A 38 -31.73 9.59 50.61
C ASP A 38 -30.93 9.50 49.32
N PRO A 39 -31.54 9.80 48.16
CA PRO A 39 -30.84 9.72 46.88
C PRO A 39 -29.65 10.66 46.87
N ARG A 40 -28.49 10.15 46.42
CA ARG A 40 -27.27 10.94 46.38
C ARG A 40 -27.25 11.81 45.12
N ALA A 41 -26.98 13.10 45.28
CA ALA A 41 -26.87 14.02 44.17
C ALA A 41 -25.62 13.70 43.33
N VAL A 42 -25.77 13.45 42.04
CA VAL A 42 -24.69 13.18 41.10
C VAL A 42 -24.86 14.02 39.84
N ARG A 43 -23.72 14.44 39.26
CA ARG A 43 -23.71 15.01 37.93
C ARG A 43 -23.31 13.94 36.93
N VAL A 44 -23.99 13.90 35.78
CA VAL A 44 -23.77 12.89 34.76
C VAL A 44 -23.34 13.53 33.45
N GLU A 45 -22.62 12.77 32.66
CA GLU A 45 -22.34 13.08 31.27
C GLU A 45 -22.48 11.82 30.40
N ALA A 46 -22.85 12.03 29.14
CA ALA A 46 -23.07 10.92 28.22
C ALA A 46 -21.75 10.29 27.72
N VAL A 47 -21.79 8.98 27.59
CA VAL A 47 -20.81 8.22 26.82
C VAL A 47 -20.97 8.62 25.36
N SER A 48 -19.88 8.98 24.70
CA SER A 48 -19.89 9.34 23.28
C SER A 48 -19.00 8.44 22.46
N GLU A 49 -19.37 8.26 21.22
CA GLU A 49 -18.53 7.60 20.23
C GLU A 49 -17.50 8.60 19.71
N GLY A 50 -16.22 8.29 19.85
CA GLY A 50 -15.11 9.04 19.28
C GLY A 50 -14.57 8.33 18.05
N LYS A 51 -14.35 9.08 16.96
CA LYS A 51 -13.55 8.58 15.85
C LYS A 51 -12.08 8.78 16.20
N ALA A 52 -11.39 7.68 16.39
CA ALA A 52 -9.97 7.71 16.68
C ALA A 52 -9.17 7.77 15.37
N THR A 53 -8.37 8.82 15.20
CA THR A 53 -7.36 8.87 14.15
C THR A 53 -5.99 8.85 14.82
N ASP A 54 -5.26 7.78 14.61
CA ASP A 54 -3.89 7.66 15.07
C ASP A 54 -2.95 8.22 14.01
N GLN A 55 -2.03 9.08 14.40
CA GLN A 55 -0.96 9.51 13.51
C GLN A 55 0.19 8.51 13.61
N ILE A 56 0.47 7.86 12.50
CA ILE A 56 1.60 6.93 12.37
C ILE A 56 2.67 7.61 11.52
N ARG A 57 3.90 7.62 12.02
CA ARG A 57 5.06 8.12 11.29
C ARG A 57 5.82 6.94 10.69
N LEU A 58 5.96 6.94 9.38
CA LEU A 58 6.69 5.93 8.61
C LEU A 58 7.91 6.60 7.99
N ALA A 59 9.08 5.98 8.16
CA ALA A 59 10.31 6.41 7.51
C ALA A 59 10.43 5.77 6.12
N GLY A 60 10.97 6.52 5.19
CA GLY A 60 11.17 6.09 3.82
C GLY A 60 12.19 6.96 3.08
N HIS A 61 12.12 6.91 1.77
CA HIS A 61 13.00 7.70 0.92
C HIS A 61 12.28 8.22 -0.32
N THR A 62 12.77 9.34 -0.83
CA THR A 62 12.29 9.91 -2.08
C THR A 62 12.83 9.13 -3.27
N ARG A 63 12.03 9.00 -4.32
CA ARG A 63 12.46 8.48 -5.61
C ARG A 63 11.80 9.27 -6.74
N ALA A 64 12.42 9.27 -7.91
CA ALA A 64 11.76 9.80 -9.11
C ALA A 64 10.55 8.93 -9.47
N ALA A 65 9.41 9.54 -9.79
CA ALA A 65 8.21 8.82 -10.22
C ALA A 65 8.43 8.08 -11.56
N ARG A 66 9.27 8.66 -12.43
CA ARG A 66 9.66 8.04 -13.70
C ARG A 66 11.10 7.56 -13.63
N ARG A 67 11.31 6.28 -13.86
CA ARG A 67 12.65 5.66 -13.86
C ARG A 67 12.73 4.65 -14.99
N ALA A 68 13.88 4.55 -15.62
CA ALA A 68 14.16 3.55 -16.64
C ALA A 68 15.53 2.92 -16.43
N LYS A 69 15.57 1.59 -16.41
CA LYS A 69 16.80 0.81 -16.53
C LYS A 69 16.94 0.43 -17.99
N LEU A 70 17.90 1.04 -18.65
CA LEU A 70 18.07 0.95 -20.09
C LEU A 70 19.21 -0.02 -20.42
N GLY A 71 18.96 -0.91 -21.34
CA GLY A 71 19.92 -1.89 -21.84
C GLY A 71 19.66 -2.18 -23.31
N PHE A 72 20.57 -2.89 -23.93
CA PHE A 72 20.43 -3.28 -25.32
C PHE A 72 19.68 -4.61 -25.45
N SER A 73 18.97 -4.78 -26.56
CA SER A 73 18.38 -6.05 -27.01
C SER A 73 19.40 -6.95 -27.72
N LEU A 74 20.53 -6.37 -28.14
CA LEU A 74 21.59 -7.02 -28.87
C LEU A 74 22.82 -7.26 -27.99
N ALA A 75 23.57 -8.32 -28.30
CA ALA A 75 24.87 -8.60 -27.69
C ALA A 75 25.99 -8.05 -28.58
N ALA A 76 26.69 -7.02 -28.12
CA ALA A 76 27.87 -6.50 -28.80
C ALA A 76 28.77 -5.74 -27.84
N ARG A 77 29.97 -5.35 -28.29
CA ARG A 77 30.88 -4.52 -27.52
C ARG A 77 30.36 -3.09 -27.47
N LEU A 78 30.39 -2.46 -26.29
CA LEU A 78 30.08 -1.04 -26.14
C LEU A 78 31.16 -0.20 -26.80
N ALA A 79 30.79 0.55 -27.85
CA ALA A 79 31.73 1.38 -28.58
C ALA A 79 32.02 2.69 -27.83
N HIS A 80 30.98 3.38 -27.40
CA HIS A 80 31.11 4.61 -26.63
C HIS A 80 29.87 4.89 -25.79
N ARG A 81 30.09 5.67 -24.72
CA ARG A 81 29.09 6.14 -23.78
C ARG A 81 29.41 7.60 -23.44
N PRO A 82 28.69 8.57 -24.03
CA PRO A 82 28.95 10.01 -23.86
C PRO A 82 28.32 10.60 -22.60
N VAL A 83 27.85 9.79 -21.66
CA VAL A 83 27.17 10.25 -20.45
C VAL A 83 27.78 9.63 -19.19
N GLU A 84 27.75 10.38 -18.08
CA GLU A 84 28.24 9.95 -16.77
C GLU A 84 27.13 10.05 -15.71
N VAL A 85 27.38 9.45 -14.53
CA VAL A 85 26.46 9.57 -13.39
C VAL A 85 26.38 11.03 -12.96
N GLY A 86 25.13 11.54 -12.84
CA GLY A 86 24.85 12.94 -12.53
C GLY A 86 24.55 13.82 -13.74
N ASP A 87 24.78 13.35 -14.96
CA ASP A 87 24.48 14.12 -16.16
C ASP A 87 22.98 14.28 -16.39
N GLN A 88 22.59 15.46 -16.81
CA GLN A 88 21.22 15.74 -17.28
C GLN A 88 21.11 15.41 -18.77
N VAL A 89 20.08 14.63 -19.12
CA VAL A 89 19.83 14.17 -20.48
C VAL A 89 18.44 14.60 -20.95
N ARG A 90 18.31 14.82 -22.26
CA ARG A 90 17.04 15.12 -22.92
C ARG A 90 16.43 13.86 -23.52
N GLN A 91 15.13 13.87 -23.72
CA GLN A 91 14.47 12.80 -24.46
C GLN A 91 15.09 12.63 -25.85
N GLY A 92 15.36 11.36 -26.26
CA GLY A 92 15.99 11.00 -27.52
C GLY A 92 17.52 11.17 -27.56
N GLN A 93 18.15 11.75 -26.54
CA GLN A 93 19.60 11.89 -26.45
C GLN A 93 20.28 10.52 -26.42
N ILE A 94 21.37 10.37 -27.16
CA ILE A 94 22.19 9.14 -27.19
C ILE A 94 22.91 9.00 -25.84
N LEU A 95 22.69 7.85 -25.19
CA LEU A 95 23.29 7.49 -23.90
C LEU A 95 24.49 6.54 -24.10
N ALA A 96 24.37 5.62 -25.05
CA ALA A 96 25.37 4.64 -25.34
C ALA A 96 25.20 4.11 -26.75
N ALA A 97 26.26 3.60 -27.37
CA ALA A 97 26.19 2.93 -28.66
C ALA A 97 27.11 1.71 -28.70
N LEU A 98 26.62 0.64 -29.30
CA LEU A 98 27.36 -0.59 -29.57
C LEU A 98 28.26 -0.42 -30.80
N ASP A 99 29.18 -1.31 -30.98
CA ASP A 99 29.90 -1.47 -32.25
C ASP A 99 28.93 -2.05 -33.29
N ASP A 100 28.46 -1.19 -34.18
CA ASP A 100 27.42 -1.46 -35.17
C ASP A 100 27.98 -1.79 -36.57
N ARG A 101 29.31 -1.94 -36.71
CA ARG A 101 29.98 -2.14 -38.01
C ARG A 101 29.41 -3.32 -38.78
N GLU A 102 29.16 -4.46 -38.12
CA GLU A 102 28.59 -5.65 -38.77
C GLU A 102 27.14 -5.40 -39.19
N ALA A 103 26.32 -4.80 -38.32
CA ALA A 103 24.94 -4.47 -38.63
C ALA A 103 24.82 -3.46 -39.78
N THR A 104 25.67 -2.43 -39.78
CA THR A 104 25.73 -1.44 -40.85
C THR A 104 26.14 -2.06 -42.19
N ILE A 105 27.12 -2.98 -42.22
CA ILE A 105 27.53 -3.70 -43.44
C ILE A 105 26.36 -4.57 -43.95
N ALA A 106 25.68 -5.29 -43.05
CA ALA A 106 24.51 -6.12 -43.40
C ALA A 106 23.36 -5.29 -43.99
N ALA A 107 23.06 -4.12 -43.36
CA ALA A 107 22.05 -3.21 -43.87
C ALA A 107 22.37 -2.68 -45.28
N ARG A 108 23.61 -2.29 -45.53
CA ARG A 108 24.04 -1.85 -46.89
C ARG A 108 23.97 -2.97 -47.93
N ALA A 109 24.30 -4.22 -47.56
CA ALA A 109 24.14 -5.37 -48.44
C ALA A 109 22.68 -5.66 -48.77
N ALA A 110 21.76 -5.58 -47.76
CA ALA A 110 20.34 -5.73 -47.97
C ALA A 110 19.77 -4.60 -48.85
N GLU A 111 20.20 -3.37 -48.67
CA GLU A 111 19.79 -2.23 -49.48
C GLU A 111 20.19 -2.40 -50.97
N ALA A 112 21.43 -2.89 -51.23
CA ALA A 112 21.87 -3.21 -52.58
C ALA A 112 21.02 -4.33 -53.23
N ALA A 113 20.64 -5.36 -52.44
CA ALA A 113 19.76 -6.43 -52.93
C ALA A 113 18.33 -5.94 -53.26
N VAL A 114 17.78 -5.03 -52.47
CA VAL A 114 16.49 -4.37 -52.77
C VAL A 114 16.60 -3.56 -54.09
N ALA A 115 17.68 -2.77 -54.25
CA ALA A 115 17.87 -1.98 -55.45
C ALA A 115 17.99 -2.85 -56.70
N GLU A 116 18.71 -3.98 -56.64
CA GLU A 116 18.81 -4.93 -57.76
C GLU A 116 17.47 -5.54 -58.13
N LEU A 117 16.72 -6.05 -57.11
CA LEU A 117 15.40 -6.67 -57.34
C LEU A 117 14.34 -5.65 -57.82
N ALA A 118 14.44 -4.40 -57.37
CA ALA A 118 13.53 -3.34 -57.85
C ALA A 118 13.72 -3.08 -59.36
N ILE A 119 14.95 -3.06 -59.83
CA ILE A 119 15.23 -2.91 -61.28
C ILE A 119 14.65 -4.10 -62.09
N ARG A 120 14.85 -5.34 -61.58
CA ARG A 120 14.36 -6.55 -62.24
C ARG A 120 12.83 -6.64 -62.25
N ALA A 121 12.20 -6.32 -61.14
CA ALA A 121 10.74 -6.29 -61.01
C ALA A 121 10.11 -5.24 -61.96
N ALA A 122 10.67 -4.03 -61.99
CA ALA A 122 10.23 -2.99 -62.90
C ALA A 122 10.44 -3.37 -64.39
N GLN A 123 11.48 -4.13 -64.73
CA GLN A 123 11.64 -4.65 -66.09
C GLN A 123 10.56 -5.71 -66.42
N ALA A 124 10.32 -6.66 -65.51
CA ALA A 124 9.32 -7.69 -65.69
C ALA A 124 7.89 -7.12 -65.83
N GLU A 125 7.60 -6.06 -65.11
CA GLU A 125 6.33 -5.34 -65.20
C GLU A 125 6.15 -4.67 -66.58
N ARG A 126 7.16 -4.01 -67.11
CA ARG A 126 7.16 -3.46 -68.47
C ARG A 126 7.01 -4.54 -69.54
N ASP A 127 7.64 -5.70 -69.34
CA ASP A 127 7.52 -6.85 -70.24
C ASP A 127 6.11 -7.43 -70.19
N LEU A 128 5.48 -7.55 -69.03
CA LEU A 128 4.11 -7.98 -68.84
C LEU A 128 3.12 -7.04 -69.57
N ASP A 129 3.26 -5.73 -69.36
CA ASP A 129 2.47 -4.72 -70.05
C ASP A 129 2.57 -4.79 -71.57
N ARG A 130 3.75 -5.09 -72.09
CA ARG A 130 4.03 -5.24 -73.50
C ARG A 130 3.32 -6.49 -74.07
N VAL A 131 3.48 -7.64 -73.37
CA VAL A 131 2.85 -8.91 -73.80
C VAL A 131 1.31 -8.81 -73.71
N GLN A 132 0.76 -8.16 -72.70
CA GLN A 132 -0.67 -7.92 -72.58
C GLN A 132 -1.21 -7.17 -73.81
N ARG A 133 -0.56 -6.09 -74.26
CA ARG A 133 -0.93 -5.34 -75.47
C ARG A 133 -0.84 -6.18 -76.73
N LEU A 134 0.13 -7.08 -76.83
CA LEU A 134 0.26 -7.98 -77.95
C LEU A 134 -0.82 -9.05 -78.00
N VAL A 135 -1.24 -9.58 -76.87
CA VAL A 135 -2.39 -10.50 -76.76
C VAL A 135 -3.67 -9.79 -77.15
N ASP A 136 -3.93 -8.58 -76.68
CA ASP A 136 -5.09 -7.76 -77.03
C ASP A 136 -5.15 -7.49 -78.56
N ALA A 137 -3.94 -7.32 -79.20
CA ALA A 137 -3.80 -7.20 -80.67
C ALA A 137 -3.77 -8.55 -81.41
N ARG A 138 -3.97 -9.69 -80.71
CA ARG A 138 -3.89 -11.06 -81.25
C ARG A 138 -2.49 -11.42 -81.85
N ALA A 139 -1.44 -10.79 -81.40
CA ALA A 139 -0.07 -11.00 -81.84
C ALA A 139 0.80 -11.84 -80.85
N ALA A 140 0.26 -12.27 -79.73
CA ALA A 140 0.86 -13.18 -78.77
C ALA A 140 -0.16 -14.16 -78.19
N THR A 141 0.31 -15.23 -77.51
CA THR A 141 -0.56 -16.28 -76.93
C THR A 141 -0.92 -15.99 -75.48
N THR A 142 -2.01 -16.57 -75.00
CA THR A 142 -2.39 -16.50 -73.58
C THR A 142 -1.39 -17.21 -72.68
N GLU A 143 -0.77 -18.28 -73.14
CA GLU A 143 0.29 -19.00 -72.41
C GLU A 143 1.50 -18.11 -72.16
N GLU A 144 1.91 -17.31 -73.15
CA GLU A 144 3.01 -16.34 -72.99
C GLU A 144 2.68 -15.24 -72.02
N LEU A 145 1.43 -14.76 -71.98
CA LEU A 145 0.93 -13.81 -71.01
C LEU A 145 0.99 -14.41 -69.58
N GLU A 146 0.45 -15.61 -69.40
CA GLU A 146 0.45 -16.28 -68.10
C GLU A 146 1.87 -16.51 -67.57
N ARG A 147 2.79 -16.93 -68.43
CA ARG A 147 4.23 -17.12 -68.03
C ARG A 147 4.89 -15.81 -67.67
N THR A 148 4.63 -14.71 -68.40
CA THR A 148 5.20 -13.39 -68.09
C THR A 148 4.61 -12.80 -66.85
N ALA A 149 3.29 -12.98 -66.64
CA ALA A 149 2.60 -12.59 -65.41
C ALA A 149 3.16 -13.32 -64.16
N ALA A 150 3.36 -14.64 -64.29
CA ALA A 150 3.95 -15.43 -63.21
C ALA A 150 5.39 -14.95 -62.86
N THR A 151 6.19 -14.59 -63.91
CA THR A 151 7.52 -14.06 -63.71
C THR A 151 7.51 -12.70 -63.03
N SER A 152 6.62 -11.78 -63.44
CA SER A 152 6.45 -10.47 -62.81
C SER A 152 6.00 -10.62 -61.33
N ALA A 153 5.05 -11.50 -61.07
CA ALA A 153 4.57 -11.77 -59.72
C ALA A 153 5.67 -12.37 -58.80
N ALA A 154 6.47 -13.30 -59.34
CA ALA A 154 7.59 -13.89 -58.59
C ALA A 154 8.67 -12.85 -58.26
N LEU A 155 9.01 -11.94 -59.18
CA LEU A 155 10.02 -10.89 -58.94
C LEU A 155 9.49 -9.83 -57.96
N ARG A 156 8.16 -9.52 -58.01
CA ARG A 156 7.55 -8.63 -57.02
C ARG A 156 7.58 -9.25 -55.64
N ALA A 157 7.22 -10.52 -55.48
CA ALA A 157 7.33 -11.22 -54.20
C ALA A 157 8.80 -11.31 -53.67
N ALA A 158 9.75 -11.48 -54.58
CA ALA A 158 11.18 -11.45 -54.21
C ALA A 158 11.64 -10.06 -53.73
N LEU A 159 11.15 -8.99 -54.35
CA LEU A 159 11.41 -7.60 -53.94
C LEU A 159 10.82 -7.33 -52.52
N ASP A 160 9.60 -7.74 -52.29
CA ASP A 160 8.91 -7.58 -51.00
C ASP A 160 9.69 -8.32 -49.88
N ALA A 161 10.15 -9.53 -50.15
CA ALA A 161 10.95 -10.30 -49.20
C ALA A 161 12.33 -9.65 -48.94
N ALA A 162 12.95 -9.05 -49.96
CA ALA A 162 14.20 -8.30 -49.77
C ALA A 162 13.99 -7.01 -48.99
N GLY A 163 12.83 -6.34 -49.18
CA GLY A 163 12.41 -5.17 -48.42
C GLY A 163 12.28 -5.50 -46.94
N ALA A 164 11.58 -6.58 -46.61
CA ALA A 164 11.43 -7.05 -45.24
C ALA A 164 12.78 -7.36 -44.55
N ARG A 165 13.73 -7.94 -45.32
CA ARG A 165 15.08 -8.21 -44.83
C ARG A 165 15.91 -6.93 -44.61
N LEU A 166 15.73 -5.91 -45.44
CA LEU A 166 16.33 -4.59 -45.24
C LEU A 166 15.79 -3.92 -43.97
N ASP A 167 14.49 -3.97 -43.75
CA ASP A 167 13.88 -3.40 -42.57
C ASP A 167 14.38 -4.10 -41.29
N ASP A 168 14.56 -5.42 -41.31
CA ASP A 168 15.13 -6.16 -40.20
C ASP A 168 16.57 -5.74 -39.90
N THR A 169 17.43 -5.62 -40.93
CA THR A 169 18.81 -5.17 -40.71
C THR A 169 18.89 -3.72 -40.26
N ARG A 170 18.03 -2.82 -40.75
CA ARG A 170 17.95 -1.43 -40.26
C ARG A 170 17.55 -1.35 -38.82
N ARG A 171 16.56 -2.17 -38.39
CA ARG A 171 16.16 -2.27 -37.00
C ARG A 171 17.33 -2.66 -36.09
N LEU A 172 18.18 -3.60 -36.52
CA LEU A 172 19.40 -3.98 -35.76
C LEU A 172 20.37 -2.81 -35.59
N VAL A 173 20.53 -1.97 -36.64
CA VAL A 173 21.35 -0.74 -36.54
C VAL A 173 20.72 0.25 -35.58
N ASP A 174 19.41 0.46 -35.61
CA ASP A 174 18.73 1.38 -34.73
C ASP A 174 18.78 0.89 -33.25
N GLU A 175 18.65 -0.42 -33.02
CA GLU A 175 18.78 -1.03 -31.71
C GLU A 175 20.20 -1.04 -31.14
N SER A 176 21.22 -0.75 -31.96
CA SER A 176 22.60 -0.58 -31.50
C SER A 176 22.84 0.75 -30.76
N VAL A 177 21.88 1.67 -30.81
CA VAL A 177 21.96 3.00 -30.18
C VAL A 177 20.95 3.11 -29.04
N LEU A 178 21.44 3.26 -27.82
CA LEU A 178 20.62 3.45 -26.63
C LEU A 178 20.28 4.93 -26.44
N ARG A 179 18.98 5.24 -26.38
CA ARG A 179 18.49 6.62 -26.25
C ARG A 179 17.67 6.80 -24.99
N ALA A 180 17.68 8.02 -24.43
CA ALA A 180 16.85 8.39 -23.29
C ALA A 180 15.37 8.42 -23.69
N PRO A 181 14.48 7.69 -22.97
CA PRO A 181 13.05 7.68 -23.26
C PRO A 181 12.33 8.95 -22.78
N PHE A 182 12.94 9.69 -21.88
CA PHE A 182 12.47 10.97 -21.34
C PHE A 182 13.64 11.81 -20.82
N ALA A 183 13.40 13.09 -20.55
CA ALA A 183 14.39 13.97 -19.94
C ALA A 183 14.58 13.62 -18.46
N GLY A 184 15.81 13.66 -17.96
CA GLY A 184 16.14 13.28 -16.61
C GLY A 184 17.62 13.28 -16.31
N THR A 185 17.99 12.70 -15.17
CA THR A 185 19.37 12.60 -14.68
C THR A 185 19.82 11.15 -14.69
N ILE A 186 21.07 10.91 -15.10
CA ILE A 186 21.70 9.58 -15.05
C ILE A 186 22.01 9.23 -13.60
N THR A 187 21.42 8.14 -13.10
CA THR A 187 21.61 7.68 -11.72
C THR A 187 22.60 6.54 -11.57
N ALA A 188 22.78 5.74 -12.61
CA ALA A 188 23.78 4.68 -12.61
C ALA A 188 24.29 4.39 -14.01
N VAL A 189 25.54 3.94 -14.09
CA VAL A 189 26.20 3.42 -15.27
C VAL A 189 26.81 2.07 -14.89
N ASN A 190 26.45 1.03 -15.65
CA ASN A 190 26.77 -0.36 -15.29
C ASN A 190 27.69 -1.07 -16.29
N VAL A 191 28.06 -0.40 -17.41
CA VAL A 191 28.91 -0.96 -18.46
C VAL A 191 29.85 0.13 -19.00
N GLU A 192 31.13 -0.19 -19.11
CA GLU A 192 32.13 0.74 -19.61
C GLU A 192 32.44 0.53 -21.12
N PRO A 193 32.88 1.58 -21.83
CA PRO A 193 33.33 1.44 -23.21
C PRO A 193 34.40 0.36 -23.36
N GLY A 194 34.22 -0.51 -24.34
CA GLY A 194 35.11 -1.68 -24.58
C GLY A 194 34.59 -2.97 -23.91
N GLU A 195 33.68 -2.91 -22.94
CA GLU A 195 33.06 -4.08 -22.37
C GLU A 195 31.96 -4.67 -23.28
N TRP A 196 31.61 -5.91 -23.01
CA TRP A 196 30.55 -6.61 -23.72
C TRP A 196 29.20 -6.33 -23.06
N ALA A 197 28.26 -5.72 -23.77
CA ALA A 197 26.89 -5.54 -23.34
C ALA A 197 26.05 -6.77 -23.72
N ALA A 198 25.44 -7.41 -22.74
CA ALA A 198 24.55 -8.56 -22.94
C ALA A 198 23.08 -8.11 -22.97
N PRO A 199 22.22 -8.78 -23.73
CA PRO A 199 20.77 -8.51 -23.72
C PRO A 199 20.18 -8.60 -22.31
N GLY A 200 19.30 -7.65 -21.97
CA GLY A 200 18.62 -7.61 -20.67
C GLY A 200 19.49 -7.09 -19.50
N ARG A 201 20.78 -6.86 -19.68
CA ARG A 201 21.62 -6.19 -18.69
C ARG A 201 21.41 -4.68 -18.78
N SER A 202 21.12 -4.03 -17.66
CA SER A 202 21.06 -2.56 -17.59
C SER A 202 22.44 -1.96 -17.87
N VAL A 203 22.51 -1.02 -18.80
CA VAL A 203 23.71 -0.26 -19.14
C VAL A 203 23.71 1.10 -18.47
N VAL A 204 22.56 1.79 -18.49
CA VAL A 204 22.36 3.12 -17.90
C VAL A 204 21.03 3.14 -17.20
N GLU A 205 20.97 3.79 -16.04
CA GLU A 205 19.72 4.08 -15.34
C GLU A 205 19.44 5.58 -15.38
N VAL A 206 18.20 5.94 -15.72
CA VAL A 206 17.74 7.33 -15.83
C VAL A 206 16.60 7.56 -14.86
N ALA A 207 16.72 8.60 -14.04
CA ALA A 207 15.62 9.15 -13.24
C ALA A 207 15.03 10.37 -13.95
N GLY A 208 13.72 10.35 -14.20
CA GLY A 208 13.06 11.46 -14.89
C GLY A 208 12.97 12.72 -14.03
N ASP A 209 13.06 13.87 -14.68
CA ASP A 209 12.79 15.16 -14.05
C ASP A 209 11.28 15.29 -13.76
N GLY A 210 10.92 15.97 -12.66
CA GLY A 210 9.54 16.31 -12.30
C GLY A 210 9.05 15.61 -11.04
N ALA A 211 7.92 14.91 -11.11
CA ALA A 211 7.26 14.36 -9.93
C ALA A 211 8.15 13.40 -9.14
N VAL A 212 8.19 13.62 -7.84
CA VAL A 212 8.90 12.79 -6.88
C VAL A 212 7.87 12.04 -6.04
N GLU A 213 8.15 10.78 -5.79
CA GLU A 213 7.39 9.93 -4.89
C GLU A 213 8.21 9.64 -3.64
N VAL A 214 7.52 9.39 -2.54
CA VAL A 214 8.12 8.83 -1.33
C VAL A 214 7.65 7.39 -1.20
N ILE A 215 8.59 6.47 -1.04
CA ILE A 215 8.29 5.09 -0.67
C ILE A 215 8.52 4.96 0.82
N VAL A 216 7.51 4.51 1.53
CA VAL A 216 7.58 4.08 2.93
C VAL A 216 7.16 2.63 3.03
N GLU A 217 7.65 1.97 4.04
CA GLU A 217 7.30 0.59 4.34
C GLU A 217 6.43 0.53 5.59
N ALA A 218 5.24 -0.06 5.47
CA ALA A 218 4.28 -0.15 6.54
C ALA A 218 4.03 -1.61 6.95
N PRO A 219 3.84 -1.88 8.27
CA PRO A 219 3.38 -3.19 8.74
C PRO A 219 1.98 -3.53 8.19
N GLU A 220 1.67 -4.81 8.05
CA GLU A 220 0.38 -5.30 7.57
C GLU A 220 -0.80 -4.67 8.30
N THR A 221 -0.74 -4.59 9.63
CA THR A 221 -1.79 -4.01 10.47
C THR A 221 -2.06 -2.53 10.21
N VAL A 222 -1.09 -1.81 9.66
CA VAL A 222 -1.19 -0.41 9.27
C VAL A 222 -1.70 -0.28 7.83
N CYS A 223 -1.17 -1.08 6.91
CA CYS A 223 -1.55 -1.07 5.49
C CYS A 223 -3.04 -1.25 5.27
N GLN A 224 -3.67 -2.19 5.99
CA GLN A 224 -5.12 -2.46 5.88
C GLN A 224 -6.01 -1.25 6.24
N ARG A 225 -5.44 -0.24 6.89
CA ARG A 225 -6.15 0.97 7.33
C ARG A 225 -5.77 2.23 6.55
N ILE A 226 -4.84 2.12 5.61
CA ILE A 226 -4.44 3.20 4.69
C ILE A 226 -5.35 3.12 3.46
N LEU A 227 -5.85 4.26 3.01
CA LEU A 227 -6.70 4.35 1.85
C LEU A 227 -5.98 5.05 0.70
N ASP A 228 -6.22 4.58 -0.52
CA ASP A 228 -5.74 5.26 -1.72
C ASP A 228 -6.32 6.68 -1.80
N GLY A 229 -5.50 7.62 -2.24
CA GLY A 229 -5.85 9.04 -2.30
C GLY A 229 -5.85 9.77 -0.96
N GLN A 230 -5.56 9.07 0.14
CA GLN A 230 -5.55 9.67 1.48
C GLN A 230 -4.48 10.77 1.57
N PRO A 231 -4.83 11.97 2.12
CA PRO A 231 -3.85 13.03 2.35
C PRO A 231 -2.91 12.63 3.48
N VAL A 232 -1.63 12.95 3.29
CA VAL A 232 -0.56 12.68 4.26
C VAL A 232 0.35 13.91 4.38
N THR A 233 1.06 13.98 5.49
CA THR A 233 2.12 14.99 5.66
C THR A 233 3.47 14.33 5.38
N VAL A 234 4.27 14.97 4.52
CA VAL A 234 5.61 14.52 4.17
C VAL A 234 6.63 15.49 4.74
N GLU A 235 7.51 14.99 5.57
CA GLU A 235 8.62 15.74 6.14
C GLU A 235 9.92 15.30 5.44
N LEU A 236 10.68 16.27 4.97
CA LEU A 236 12.00 16.08 4.34
C LEU A 236 13.07 16.70 5.26
N PRO A 237 13.60 15.95 6.23
CA PRO A 237 14.45 16.51 7.28
C PRO A 237 15.71 17.17 6.75
N PHE A 238 16.31 16.62 5.68
CA PHE A 238 17.50 17.19 5.05
C PHE A 238 17.27 18.59 4.47
N LEU A 239 16.08 18.84 3.93
CA LEU A 239 15.72 20.14 3.36
C LEU A 239 15.06 21.08 4.39
N GLY A 240 14.67 20.56 5.56
CA GLY A 240 13.90 21.31 6.56
C GLY A 240 12.47 21.62 6.09
N VAL A 241 11.96 20.91 5.09
CA VAL A 241 10.66 21.17 4.44
C VAL A 241 9.62 20.17 4.93
N THR A 242 8.42 20.68 5.23
CA THR A 242 7.22 19.88 5.47
C THR A 242 6.19 20.25 4.41
N THR A 243 5.71 19.26 3.70
CA THR A 243 4.75 19.44 2.60
C THR A 243 3.62 18.43 2.70
N THR A 244 2.61 18.57 1.88
CA THR A 244 1.52 17.60 1.75
C THR A 244 1.80 16.62 0.63
N GLY A 245 1.18 15.47 0.73
CA GLY A 245 1.21 14.44 -0.30
C GLY A 245 -0.07 13.61 -0.26
N ARG A 246 -0.19 12.69 -1.19
CA ARG A 246 -1.30 11.73 -1.25
C ARG A 246 -0.76 10.33 -1.42
N VAL A 247 -1.38 9.38 -0.74
CA VAL A 247 -1.15 7.97 -1.02
C VAL A 247 -1.58 7.68 -2.45
N SER A 248 -0.65 7.27 -3.29
CA SER A 248 -0.93 6.94 -4.70
C SER A 248 -1.11 5.44 -4.92
N ASP A 249 -0.49 4.62 -4.07
CA ASP A 249 -0.60 3.17 -4.18
C ASP A 249 -0.22 2.51 -2.84
N VAL A 250 -0.93 1.45 -2.49
CA VAL A 250 -0.63 0.58 -1.35
C VAL A 250 -0.44 -0.83 -1.89
N ALA A 251 0.77 -1.35 -1.79
CA ALA A 251 1.05 -2.68 -2.34
C ALA A 251 0.14 -3.76 -1.74
N ALA A 252 -0.51 -4.51 -2.61
CA ALA A 252 -1.40 -5.61 -2.23
C ALA A 252 -0.65 -6.85 -1.69
N ALA A 253 0.67 -6.91 -1.84
CA ALA A 253 1.50 -8.01 -1.40
C ALA A 253 2.84 -7.53 -0.87
N ALA A 254 3.30 -8.13 0.20
CA ALA A 254 4.65 -7.95 0.71
C ALA A 254 5.66 -8.78 -0.10
N SER A 255 6.91 -8.38 -0.09
CA SER A 255 8.00 -9.08 -0.81
C SER A 255 8.36 -10.45 -0.22
N GLY A 256 7.75 -10.86 0.90
CA GLY A 256 7.96 -12.15 1.57
C GLY A 256 7.26 -12.25 2.91
N PRO A 257 7.29 -13.42 3.56
CA PRO A 257 6.67 -13.61 4.88
C PRO A 257 7.28 -12.68 5.93
N GLY A 258 6.44 -11.92 6.64
CA GLY A 258 6.87 -10.95 7.64
C GLY A 258 7.51 -9.69 7.08
N ALA A 259 7.53 -9.50 5.75
CA ALA A 259 8.00 -8.28 5.12
C ALA A 259 6.98 -7.14 5.29
N LEU A 260 7.49 -5.92 5.24
CA LEU A 260 6.68 -4.72 5.24
C LEU A 260 6.05 -4.50 3.85
N PHE A 261 4.93 -3.80 3.84
CA PHE A 261 4.22 -3.44 2.61
C PHE A 261 4.67 -2.06 2.12
N PRO A 262 5.15 -1.93 0.88
CA PRO A 262 5.47 -0.63 0.34
C PRO A 262 4.20 0.20 0.12
N VAL A 263 4.25 1.44 0.60
CA VAL A 263 3.24 2.48 0.38
C VAL A 263 3.90 3.60 -0.40
N ILE A 264 3.30 3.97 -1.51
CA ILE A 264 3.81 5.02 -2.40
C ILE A 264 2.99 6.29 -2.17
N VAL A 265 3.69 7.38 -1.96
CA VAL A 265 3.11 8.70 -1.71
C VAL A 265 3.61 9.66 -2.77
N THR A 266 2.71 10.27 -3.51
CA THR A 266 3.02 11.39 -4.40
C THR A 266 3.13 12.67 -3.59
N VAL A 267 4.17 13.44 -3.80
CA VAL A 267 4.46 14.66 -3.04
C VAL A 267 4.01 15.87 -3.81
N ASP A 268 3.22 16.74 -3.16
CA ASP A 268 2.78 18.01 -3.70
C ASP A 268 3.85 19.07 -3.35
N THR A 269 4.92 19.16 -4.14
CA THR A 269 5.96 20.17 -3.93
C THR A 269 6.29 20.92 -5.21
N THR A 270 6.53 22.22 -5.06
CA THR A 270 7.09 23.08 -6.11
C THR A 270 8.61 23.19 -6.02
N GLU A 271 9.21 22.71 -4.94
CA GLU A 271 10.65 22.70 -4.76
C GLU A 271 11.30 21.51 -5.47
N ALA A 272 12.53 21.69 -5.90
CA ALA A 272 13.31 20.63 -6.53
C ALA A 272 13.73 19.59 -5.48
N VAL A 273 12.88 18.60 -5.25
CA VAL A 273 13.21 17.46 -4.39
C VAL A 273 13.98 16.44 -5.19
N VAL A 274 15.19 16.14 -4.75
CA VAL A 274 16.05 15.13 -5.37
C VAL A 274 15.65 13.72 -4.91
N ALA A 275 15.75 12.75 -5.79
CA ALA A 275 15.58 11.34 -5.44
C ALA A 275 16.71 10.85 -4.51
N GLY A 276 16.38 9.95 -3.59
CA GLY A 276 17.34 9.36 -2.65
C GLY A 276 17.42 10.04 -1.28
N LEU A 277 16.62 11.10 -1.03
CA LEU A 277 16.56 11.74 0.28
C LEU A 277 15.71 10.92 1.25
N THR A 278 16.09 10.93 2.53
CA THR A 278 15.24 10.40 3.59
C THR A 278 14.00 11.27 3.74
N ALA A 279 12.84 10.61 3.89
CA ALA A 279 11.55 11.26 4.12
C ALA A 279 10.81 10.56 5.25
N ASN A 280 10.05 11.33 6.04
CA ASN A 280 9.08 10.79 6.99
C ASN A 280 7.67 11.12 6.49
N VAL A 281 6.81 10.12 6.47
CA VAL A 281 5.41 10.30 6.11
C VAL A 281 4.56 10.11 7.36
N VAL A 282 3.74 11.11 7.67
CA VAL A 282 2.78 11.07 8.77
C VAL A 282 1.41 10.80 8.20
N ILE A 283 0.87 9.63 8.51
CA ILE A 283 -0.41 9.13 8.01
C ILE A 283 -1.41 9.07 9.16
N GLY A 284 -2.58 9.65 8.96
CA GLY A 284 -3.71 9.52 9.89
C GLY A 284 -4.47 8.22 9.66
N VAL A 285 -4.39 7.27 10.57
CA VAL A 285 -5.06 5.97 10.43
C VAL A 285 -6.26 5.90 11.36
N SER A 286 -7.43 5.59 10.82
CA SER A 286 -8.63 5.41 11.65
C SER A 286 -8.50 4.14 12.49
N SER A 287 -8.70 4.27 13.80
CA SER A 287 -8.69 3.13 14.74
C SER A 287 -10.09 2.53 14.93
N GLY A 288 -11.08 3.01 14.16
CA GLY A 288 -12.48 2.62 14.34
C GLY A 288 -13.21 3.47 15.38
N PRO A 289 -14.50 3.20 15.59
CA PRO A 289 -15.27 3.86 16.64
C PRO A 289 -14.79 3.37 18.02
N GLU A 290 -14.48 4.29 18.90
CA GLU A 290 -14.13 4.02 20.30
C GLU A 290 -15.14 4.71 21.21
N LEU A 291 -15.63 3.99 22.23
CA LEU A 291 -16.43 4.63 23.28
C LEU A 291 -15.51 5.50 24.13
N THR A 292 -15.94 6.71 24.42
CA THR A 292 -15.19 7.64 25.27
C THR A 292 -16.04 8.11 26.43
N VAL A 293 -15.41 8.20 27.59
CA VAL A 293 -16.00 8.76 28.81
C VAL A 293 -15.19 9.97 29.28
N PRO A 294 -15.76 10.94 29.98
CA PRO A 294 -15.00 11.99 30.62
C PRO A 294 -13.97 11.39 31.58
N MET A 295 -12.70 11.87 31.53
CA MET A 295 -11.65 11.34 32.39
C MET A 295 -12.01 11.44 33.89
N ARG A 296 -12.76 12.47 34.29
CA ARG A 296 -13.24 12.68 35.63
C ARG A 296 -14.32 11.67 36.10
N ALA A 297 -14.92 10.90 35.16
CA ALA A 297 -15.88 9.82 35.52
C ALA A 297 -15.15 8.54 35.94
N VAL A 298 -13.86 8.40 35.64
CA VAL A 298 -13.10 7.20 35.90
C VAL A 298 -12.65 7.15 37.36
N ILE A 299 -12.96 6.05 38.03
CA ILE A 299 -12.58 5.77 39.41
C ILE A 299 -11.35 4.88 39.39
N ASN A 300 -10.38 5.19 40.25
CA ASN A 300 -9.12 4.46 40.36
C ASN A 300 -8.37 4.24 39.03
N PRO A 301 -8.10 5.28 38.24
CA PRO A 301 -7.52 5.13 36.89
C PRO A 301 -6.12 4.48 36.90
N GLY A 302 -5.44 4.41 38.06
CA GLY A 302 -4.13 3.75 38.19
C GLY A 302 -4.21 2.32 38.77
N SER A 303 -5.40 1.79 39.02
CA SER A 303 -5.56 0.43 39.54
C SER A 303 -5.62 -0.60 38.41
N SER A 304 -5.53 -1.87 38.78
CA SER A 304 -5.76 -2.99 37.84
C SER A 304 -7.20 -3.16 37.42
N THR A 305 -8.14 -2.48 38.09
CA THR A 305 -9.60 -2.57 37.86
C THR A 305 -10.24 -1.19 37.91
N PRO A 306 -9.93 -0.31 36.94
CA PRO A 306 -10.62 0.97 36.87
C PRO A 306 -12.09 0.76 36.54
N SER A 307 -12.96 1.66 37.06
CA SER A 307 -14.41 1.55 36.90
C SER A 307 -15.04 2.93 36.64
N VAL A 308 -16.28 2.91 36.17
CA VAL A 308 -17.16 4.07 36.05
C VAL A 308 -18.53 3.70 36.65
N PHE A 309 -19.28 4.68 37.16
CA PHE A 309 -20.67 4.46 37.52
C PHE A 309 -21.60 4.86 36.37
N ARG A 310 -22.24 3.87 35.76
CA ARG A 310 -23.37 4.08 34.83
C ARG A 310 -24.63 4.32 35.60
N ILE A 311 -25.34 5.36 35.25
CA ILE A 311 -26.64 5.69 35.87
C ILE A 311 -27.76 5.19 34.95
N ALA A 312 -28.60 4.29 35.46
CA ALA A 312 -29.74 3.77 34.73
C ALA A 312 -30.96 3.77 35.65
N ASN A 313 -32.06 4.38 35.24
CA ASN A 313 -33.32 4.46 36.01
C ASN A 313 -33.15 5.03 37.42
N GLY A 314 -32.23 5.99 37.60
CA GLY A 314 -31.97 6.58 38.93
C GLY A 314 -31.13 5.70 39.86
N VAL A 315 -30.50 4.65 39.36
CA VAL A 315 -29.64 3.73 40.13
C VAL A 315 -28.24 3.74 39.55
N ALA A 316 -27.23 3.77 40.40
CA ALA A 316 -25.81 3.71 40.01
C ALA A 316 -25.35 2.25 39.88
N HIS A 317 -24.79 1.92 38.76
CA HIS A 317 -24.19 0.62 38.46
C HIS A 317 -22.69 0.76 38.18
N GLU A 318 -21.87 0.11 38.99
CA GLU A 318 -20.42 0.09 38.75
C GLU A 318 -20.10 -0.82 37.56
N VAL A 319 -19.41 -0.25 36.58
CA VAL A 319 -18.98 -0.94 35.36
C VAL A 319 -17.47 -0.87 35.30
N GLN A 320 -16.81 -2.03 35.28
CA GLN A 320 -15.36 -2.10 35.04
C GLN A 320 -15.07 -1.71 33.62
N VAL A 321 -13.98 -0.95 33.41
CA VAL A 321 -13.56 -0.44 32.11
C VAL A 321 -12.07 -0.75 31.89
N GLU A 322 -11.72 -1.06 30.66
CA GLU A 322 -10.32 -1.03 30.23
C GLU A 322 -10.04 0.34 29.65
N LEU A 323 -9.02 1.01 30.18
CA LEU A 323 -8.67 2.37 29.77
C LEU A 323 -7.77 2.35 28.54
N GLY A 324 -8.20 3.09 27.54
CA GLY A 324 -7.46 3.33 26.30
C GLY A 324 -6.74 4.68 26.31
N ARG A 325 -6.74 5.36 25.18
CA ARG A 325 -6.01 6.63 24.99
C ARG A 325 -6.81 7.83 25.54
N VAL A 326 -6.05 8.76 26.11
CA VAL A 326 -6.59 10.05 26.57
C VAL A 326 -6.65 11.02 25.39
N ARG A 327 -7.80 11.72 25.26
CA ARG A 327 -8.05 12.72 24.22
C ARG A 327 -8.72 13.95 24.83
N GLY A 328 -7.93 14.99 25.03
CA GLY A 328 -8.40 16.17 25.72
C GLY A 328 -8.86 15.83 27.14
N ASP A 329 -10.14 16.04 27.45
CA ASP A 329 -10.79 15.76 28.73
C ASP A 329 -11.50 14.39 28.78
N ARG A 330 -11.43 13.60 27.72
CA ARG A 330 -12.06 12.28 27.62
C ARG A 330 -11.01 11.16 27.47
N ILE A 331 -11.38 9.96 27.86
CA ILE A 331 -10.58 8.77 27.74
C ILE A 331 -11.37 7.68 26.98
N ALA A 332 -10.70 7.01 26.05
CA ALA A 332 -11.28 5.85 25.38
C ALA A 332 -11.43 4.70 26.37
N VAL A 333 -12.54 3.97 26.29
CA VAL A 333 -12.82 2.83 27.16
C VAL A 333 -13.33 1.64 26.38
N VAL A 334 -12.92 0.45 26.80
CA VAL A 334 -13.52 -0.82 26.38
C VAL A 334 -14.33 -1.33 27.57
N ALA A 335 -15.64 -1.33 27.46
CA ALA A 335 -16.54 -1.71 28.52
C ALA A 335 -17.92 -2.13 27.97
N ARG A 336 -18.78 -2.67 28.85
CA ARG A 336 -20.19 -2.91 28.55
C ARG A 336 -21.00 -1.62 28.73
N LEU A 337 -20.70 -0.63 27.91
CA LEU A 337 -21.37 0.65 27.81
C LEU A 337 -21.88 0.83 26.38
N GLU A 338 -22.97 1.61 26.26
CA GLU A 338 -23.52 2.00 24.97
C GLU A 338 -23.35 3.51 24.77
N VAL A 339 -23.47 3.95 23.54
CA VAL A 339 -23.47 5.39 23.22
C VAL A 339 -24.71 6.00 23.91
N ASP A 340 -24.58 7.20 24.48
CA ASP A 340 -25.58 7.91 25.27
C ASP A 340 -25.87 7.33 26.66
N ASP A 341 -25.20 6.27 27.10
CA ASP A 341 -25.22 5.89 28.53
C ASP A 341 -24.73 7.08 29.37
N GLU A 342 -25.42 7.35 30.46
CA GLU A 342 -25.05 8.41 31.41
C GLU A 342 -24.03 7.86 32.43
N VAL A 343 -22.88 8.51 32.55
CA VAL A 343 -21.86 8.18 33.58
C VAL A 343 -21.69 9.31 34.58
N ALA A 344 -21.56 8.95 35.85
CA ALA A 344 -21.39 9.93 36.90
C ALA A 344 -20.01 10.59 36.86
N VAL A 345 -19.95 11.91 36.82
CA VAL A 345 -18.72 12.72 36.75
C VAL A 345 -18.44 13.47 38.04
N THR A 346 -19.43 13.64 38.91
CA THR A 346 -19.29 14.28 40.23
C THR A 346 -20.15 13.53 41.26
N GLY A 347 -19.68 13.41 42.50
CA GLY A 347 -20.35 12.65 43.55
C GLY A 347 -20.10 11.15 43.52
N HIS A 348 -19.43 10.65 42.52
CA HIS A 348 -19.23 9.21 42.29
C HIS A 348 -18.26 8.53 43.29
N THR A 349 -17.37 9.27 43.95
CA THR A 349 -16.40 8.70 44.90
C THR A 349 -17.05 8.09 46.14
N SER A 350 -18.28 8.46 46.45
CA SER A 350 -19.03 7.95 47.57
C SER A 350 -20.13 6.96 47.20
N LEU A 351 -20.30 6.68 45.90
CA LEU A 351 -21.31 5.75 45.40
C LEU A 351 -20.92 4.29 45.59
N ARG A 352 -21.90 3.45 45.72
CA ARG A 352 -21.81 1.99 45.65
C ARG A 352 -22.77 1.50 44.56
N SER A 353 -22.47 0.35 43.99
CA SER A 353 -23.37 -0.26 43.02
C SER A 353 -24.72 -0.59 43.73
N GLY A 354 -25.83 -0.08 43.15
CA GLY A 354 -27.17 -0.18 43.69
C GLY A 354 -27.69 1.06 44.42
N ASP A 355 -26.85 2.09 44.66
CA ASP A 355 -27.29 3.33 45.30
C ASP A 355 -28.29 4.09 44.41
N ARG A 356 -29.35 4.62 45.03
CA ARG A 356 -30.26 5.56 44.34
C ARG A 356 -29.63 6.92 44.23
N VAL A 357 -29.73 7.51 43.05
CA VAL A 357 -29.12 8.80 42.75
C VAL A 357 -30.13 9.79 42.18
N GLU A 358 -29.96 11.06 42.54
CA GLU A 358 -30.65 12.19 41.92
C GLU A 358 -29.70 12.86 40.91
N VAL A 359 -30.11 12.88 39.66
CA VAL A 359 -29.27 13.39 38.56
C VAL A 359 -29.43 14.89 38.44
N HIS A 360 -28.33 15.61 38.60
CA HIS A 360 -28.23 17.03 38.28
C HIS A 360 -27.45 17.17 36.95
N ARG A 361 -28.05 17.84 35.99
CA ARG A 361 -27.45 18.11 34.65
C ARG A 361 -26.70 19.43 34.63
#